data_e3ffdb12b9337a0273e8845986a139e6
#
_entry.id   e3ffdb12b9337a0273e8845986a139e6
#
_cell.length_a   1.000
_cell.length_b   1.000
_cell.length_c   1.000
_cell.angle_alpha   90.00
_cell.angle_beta   90.00
_cell.angle_gamma   90.00
#
_symmetry.space_group_name_H-M   'P 1'
#
loop_
_entity.id
_entity.type
_entity.pdbx_description
1 polymer ?
#
loop_
_entity_poly.entity_id
_entity_poly.type
_entity_poly.pdbx_seq_one_letter_code
_entity_poly.pdbx_strand_id
1 'polypeptide(L)'
;MDLLEGLPITVKVRGNWDDCVLEALDGVYGLEDPQEIQLLRLTQYLMERLDTRYIDWLRSLPLLDKIEVDGLRFSLSHNLPDKNYGGALQVTNETSNFDHLLDEETDIAVYGHVHKQLLRYGSQGQQIINPGTIGMPYFDWESLKNHRAQYAVIEVEEGELVNIQFRKVAYDYEAELELAKEKGLPFIEMYQELRREDNYPGHNKELLTSLIKKHDYVEDVKDFLQKIKNES
;
A
#
# COMPACT_ATOMS: atom_id res chain seq x y z
N MET A 1 -9.10 -5.65 -10.54
CA MET A 1 -7.96 -6.43 -11.10
C MET A 1 -7.97 -6.40 -12.62
N ASP A 2 -9.09 -6.60 -13.28
CA ASP A 2 -9.18 -6.65 -14.77
C ASP A 2 -8.59 -5.40 -15.46
N LEU A 3 -8.77 -4.21 -14.86
CA LEU A 3 -8.12 -2.98 -15.36
C LEU A 3 -6.59 -3.05 -15.32
N LEU A 4 -6.02 -3.65 -14.28
CA LEU A 4 -4.56 -3.79 -14.16
C LEU A 4 -4.00 -4.81 -15.14
N GLU A 5 -4.75 -5.86 -15.46
CA GLU A 5 -4.36 -6.84 -16.48
C GLU A 5 -4.29 -6.24 -17.88
N GLY A 6 -5.14 -5.23 -18.16
CA GLY A 6 -5.15 -4.52 -19.44
C GLY A 6 -4.05 -3.47 -19.60
N LEU A 7 -3.27 -3.18 -18.56
CA LEU A 7 -2.19 -2.19 -18.60
C LEU A 7 -0.83 -2.86 -18.87
N PRO A 8 0.07 -2.21 -19.61
CA PRO A 8 1.42 -2.72 -19.90
C PRO A 8 2.34 -2.54 -18.68
N ILE A 9 1.98 -3.16 -17.55
CA ILE A 9 2.76 -3.08 -16.31
C ILE A 9 3.90 -4.09 -16.37
N THR A 10 5.14 -3.61 -16.35
CA THR A 10 6.36 -4.43 -16.42
C THR A 10 6.83 -4.92 -15.04
N VAL A 11 6.72 -4.07 -14.02
CA VAL A 11 7.22 -4.36 -12.66
C VAL A 11 6.09 -4.27 -11.66
N LYS A 12 6.06 -5.22 -10.73
CA LYS A 12 5.08 -5.27 -9.65
C LYS A 12 5.76 -5.81 -8.40
N VAL A 13 5.55 -5.14 -7.28
CA VAL A 13 6.07 -5.55 -5.97
C VAL A 13 4.93 -5.70 -4.97
N ARG A 14 5.13 -6.57 -4.00
CA ARG A 14 4.16 -6.86 -2.96
C ARG A 14 4.20 -5.80 -1.86
N GLY A 15 3.06 -5.23 -1.52
CA GLY A 15 2.89 -4.26 -0.45
C GLY A 15 2.50 -4.91 0.88
N ASN A 16 2.49 -4.11 1.95
CA ASN A 16 2.16 -4.59 3.30
C ASN A 16 0.69 -5.04 3.43
N TRP A 17 -0.25 -4.42 2.72
CA TRP A 17 -1.64 -4.86 2.73
C TRP A 17 -1.86 -6.16 1.96
N ASP A 18 -1.04 -6.44 0.93
CA ASP A 18 -1.05 -7.73 0.25
C ASP A 18 -0.64 -8.85 1.23
N ASP A 19 0.42 -8.62 2.03
CA ASP A 19 0.83 -9.57 3.07
C ASP A 19 -0.24 -9.75 4.15
N CYS A 20 -0.90 -8.67 4.61
CA CYS A 20 -2.01 -8.80 5.57
C CYS A 20 -3.13 -9.72 5.05
N VAL A 21 -3.47 -9.63 3.76
CA VAL A 21 -4.47 -10.52 3.14
C VAL A 21 -3.97 -11.96 3.11
N LEU A 22 -2.71 -12.18 2.70
CA LEU A 22 -2.11 -13.51 2.63
C LEU A 22 -1.99 -14.17 4.02
N GLU A 23 -1.54 -13.41 5.02
CA GLU A 23 -1.44 -13.86 6.42
C GLU A 23 -2.81 -14.21 7.01
N ALA A 24 -3.87 -13.44 6.67
CA ALA A 24 -5.23 -13.77 7.05
C ALA A 24 -5.67 -15.11 6.44
N LEU A 25 -5.39 -15.34 5.16
CA LEU A 25 -5.71 -16.59 4.46
C LEU A 25 -4.87 -17.78 4.95
N ASP A 26 -3.66 -17.54 5.44
CA ASP A 26 -2.79 -18.55 6.05
C ASP A 26 -3.15 -18.85 7.52
N GLY A 27 -4.22 -18.22 8.06
CA GLY A 27 -4.72 -18.47 9.41
C GLY A 27 -3.85 -17.89 10.53
N VAL A 28 -3.00 -16.90 10.21
CA VAL A 28 -2.11 -16.24 11.17
C VAL A 28 -2.91 -15.45 12.23
N TYR A 29 -4.03 -14.83 11.82
CA TYR A 29 -4.82 -13.96 12.68
C TYR A 29 -5.88 -14.71 13.49
N GLY A 30 -6.24 -14.13 14.64
CA GLY A 30 -7.27 -14.64 15.57
C GLY A 30 -8.39 -13.64 15.84
N LEU A 31 -9.16 -13.91 16.89
CA LEU A 31 -10.31 -13.09 17.30
C LEU A 31 -10.06 -12.31 18.61
N GLU A 32 -8.81 -12.29 19.07
CA GLU A 32 -8.42 -11.66 20.33
C GLU A 32 -8.05 -10.18 20.16
N ASP A 33 -7.38 -9.83 19.05
CA ASP A 33 -6.97 -8.44 18.76
C ASP A 33 -7.94 -7.78 17.79
N PRO A 34 -8.48 -6.60 18.12
CA PRO A 34 -9.37 -5.85 17.22
C PRO A 34 -8.77 -5.54 15.84
N GLN A 35 -7.44 -5.39 15.75
CA GLN A 35 -6.78 -5.17 14.46
C GLN A 35 -6.79 -6.44 13.59
N GLU A 36 -6.59 -7.62 14.19
CA GLU A 36 -6.68 -8.89 13.49
C GLU A 36 -8.10 -9.17 13.00
N ILE A 37 -9.12 -8.86 13.81
CA ILE A 37 -10.52 -8.95 13.39
C ILE A 37 -10.80 -8.01 12.21
N GLN A 38 -10.24 -6.80 12.22
CA GLN A 38 -10.35 -5.88 11.09
C GLN A 38 -9.73 -6.48 9.82
N LEU A 39 -8.53 -7.02 9.91
CA LEU A 39 -7.84 -7.64 8.78
C LEU A 39 -8.61 -8.85 8.23
N LEU A 40 -9.08 -9.73 9.10
CA LEU A 40 -9.92 -10.87 8.74
C LEU A 40 -11.19 -10.43 8.00
N ARG A 41 -11.90 -9.42 8.54
CA ARG A 41 -13.15 -8.95 7.93
C ARG A 41 -12.96 -8.27 6.58
N LEU A 42 -11.87 -7.49 6.42
CA LEU A 42 -11.51 -6.90 5.14
C LEU A 42 -11.05 -7.96 4.13
N THR A 43 -10.31 -8.96 4.57
CA THR A 43 -9.92 -10.11 3.72
C THR A 43 -11.14 -10.90 3.28
N GLN A 44 -12.06 -11.21 4.17
CA GLN A 44 -13.33 -11.87 3.83
C GLN A 44 -14.10 -11.08 2.76
N TYR A 45 -14.26 -9.76 2.96
CA TYR A 45 -14.90 -8.86 1.99
C TYR A 45 -14.23 -8.89 0.61
N LEU A 46 -12.90 -8.94 0.60
CA LEU A 46 -12.11 -9.05 -0.61
C LEU A 46 -12.34 -10.40 -1.31
N MET A 47 -12.28 -11.50 -0.56
CA MET A 47 -12.45 -12.86 -1.09
C MET A 47 -13.85 -13.13 -1.67
N GLU A 48 -14.88 -12.44 -1.20
CA GLU A 48 -16.22 -12.50 -1.77
C GLU A 48 -16.31 -11.86 -3.18
N ARG A 49 -15.30 -11.09 -3.59
CA ARG A 49 -15.30 -10.23 -4.80
C ARG A 49 -14.12 -10.45 -5.71
N LEU A 50 -13.08 -11.11 -5.23
CA LEU A 50 -11.85 -11.35 -5.97
C LEU A 50 -11.80 -12.79 -6.46
N ASP A 51 -11.42 -12.99 -7.73
CA ASP A 51 -11.12 -14.31 -8.26
C ASP A 51 -9.89 -14.89 -7.55
N THR A 52 -9.94 -16.14 -7.12
CA THR A 52 -8.86 -16.81 -6.37
C THR A 52 -7.53 -16.85 -7.11
N ARG A 53 -7.53 -16.83 -8.46
CA ARG A 53 -6.31 -16.71 -9.27
C ARG A 53 -5.43 -15.50 -8.88
N TYR A 54 -6.05 -14.44 -8.35
CA TYR A 54 -5.32 -13.24 -7.90
C TYR A 54 -4.59 -13.45 -6.56
N ILE A 55 -5.01 -14.40 -5.77
CA ILE A 55 -4.29 -14.76 -4.53
C ILE A 55 -2.96 -15.42 -4.87
N ASP A 56 -2.96 -16.36 -5.81
CA ASP A 56 -1.72 -16.99 -6.29
C ASP A 56 -0.79 -15.94 -6.93
N TRP A 57 -1.39 -15.00 -7.68
CA TRP A 57 -0.64 -13.90 -8.25
C TRP A 57 -0.03 -13.00 -7.16
N LEU A 58 -0.76 -12.59 -6.11
CA LEU A 58 -0.23 -11.81 -4.99
C LEU A 58 0.91 -12.56 -4.28
N ARG A 59 0.78 -13.88 -4.06
CA ARG A 59 1.83 -14.72 -3.49
C ARG A 59 3.11 -14.74 -4.34
N SER A 60 2.97 -14.62 -5.66
CA SER A 60 4.10 -14.64 -6.59
C SER A 60 4.85 -13.31 -6.68
N LEU A 61 4.29 -12.21 -6.16
CA LEU A 61 4.94 -10.90 -6.23
C LEU A 61 6.17 -10.84 -5.32
N PRO A 62 7.32 -10.36 -5.82
CA PRO A 62 8.51 -10.14 -5.01
C PRO A 62 8.36 -8.92 -4.08
N LEU A 63 9.17 -8.86 -3.02
CA LEU A 63 9.33 -7.65 -2.19
C LEU A 63 10.19 -6.59 -2.88
N LEU A 64 11.17 -7.03 -3.66
CA LEU A 64 12.09 -6.23 -4.44
C LEU A 64 12.13 -6.74 -5.87
N ASP A 65 12.05 -5.83 -6.84
CA ASP A 65 12.31 -6.11 -8.24
C ASP A 65 13.32 -5.10 -8.80
N LYS A 66 14.04 -5.50 -9.85
CA LYS A 66 15.05 -4.66 -10.51
C LYS A 66 14.81 -4.63 -12.00
N ILE A 67 14.92 -3.47 -12.59
CA ILE A 67 14.87 -3.29 -14.05
C ILE A 67 15.98 -2.36 -14.51
N GLU A 68 16.36 -2.51 -15.76
CA GLU A 68 17.22 -1.56 -16.47
C GLU A 68 16.39 -0.84 -17.52
N VAL A 69 16.49 0.48 -17.54
CA VAL A 69 15.83 1.34 -18.51
C VAL A 69 16.91 2.21 -19.15
N ASP A 70 17.17 1.97 -20.43
CA ASP A 70 18.13 2.74 -21.21
C ASP A 70 19.50 2.94 -20.51
N GLY A 71 20.02 1.86 -19.88
CA GLY A 71 21.32 1.86 -19.20
C GLY A 71 21.32 2.28 -17.74
N LEU A 72 20.22 2.82 -17.21
CA LEU A 72 20.06 3.09 -15.78
C LEU A 72 19.37 1.93 -15.05
N ARG A 73 19.91 1.56 -13.90
CA ARG A 73 19.44 0.44 -13.08
C ARG A 73 18.54 0.92 -11.96
N PHE A 74 17.31 0.42 -11.98
CA PHE A 74 16.29 0.74 -10.99
C PHE A 74 16.09 -0.42 -10.04
N SER A 75 15.97 -0.14 -8.74
CA SER A 75 15.38 -1.04 -7.75
C SER A 75 13.99 -0.53 -7.34
N LEU A 76 13.03 -1.44 -7.24
CA LEU A 76 11.65 -1.11 -6.86
C LEU A 76 11.24 -1.99 -5.68
N SER A 77 10.75 -1.37 -4.60
CA SER A 77 10.22 -2.06 -3.42
C SER A 77 9.03 -1.30 -2.86
N HIS A 78 8.17 -1.98 -2.08
CA HIS A 78 7.10 -1.24 -1.40
C HIS A 78 7.64 -0.41 -0.22
N ASN A 79 8.55 -0.97 0.57
CA ASN A 79 9.26 -0.31 1.66
C ASN A 79 10.74 -0.73 1.58
N LEU A 80 11.32 -1.35 2.59
CA LEU A 80 12.66 -1.94 2.50
C LEU A 80 12.70 -3.15 1.55
N PRO A 81 13.85 -3.47 0.95
CA PRO A 81 13.98 -4.61 0.02
C PRO A 81 13.58 -5.97 0.60
N ASP A 82 13.74 -6.14 1.90
CA ASP A 82 13.45 -7.37 2.66
C ASP A 82 12.22 -7.26 3.56
N LYS A 83 11.58 -6.07 3.64
CA LYS A 83 10.48 -5.80 4.56
C LYS A 83 9.56 -4.71 4.06
N ASN A 84 8.35 -5.06 3.66
CA ASN A 84 7.40 -4.12 3.06
C ASN A 84 6.56 -3.28 4.04
N TYR A 85 6.88 -3.28 5.34
CA TYR A 85 6.17 -2.53 6.39
C TYR A 85 7.10 -1.83 7.37
N GLY A 86 6.55 -0.93 8.19
CA GLY A 86 7.24 -0.23 9.28
C GLY A 86 7.71 1.18 8.91
N GLY A 87 8.22 1.91 9.89
CA GLY A 87 8.51 3.35 9.79
C GLY A 87 9.93 3.71 9.36
N ALA A 88 10.71 2.76 8.79
CA ALA A 88 12.13 2.98 8.49
C ALA A 88 12.37 4.07 7.44
N LEU A 89 11.47 4.24 6.49
CA LEU A 89 11.60 5.15 5.36
C LEU A 89 10.67 6.37 5.43
N GLN A 90 10.30 6.78 6.65
CA GLN A 90 9.58 8.05 6.84
C GLN A 90 10.43 9.22 6.33
N VAL A 91 9.79 10.22 5.71
CA VAL A 91 10.49 11.32 5.02
C VAL A 91 11.43 12.13 5.90
N THR A 92 11.22 12.10 7.21
CA THR A 92 12.03 12.81 8.22
C THR A 92 13.19 11.97 8.77
N ASN A 93 13.30 10.69 8.35
CA ASN A 93 14.36 9.82 8.85
C ASN A 93 15.72 10.13 8.22
N GLU A 94 16.78 9.65 8.89
CA GLU A 94 18.17 9.83 8.47
C GLU A 94 18.45 9.20 7.11
N THR A 95 19.42 9.75 6.37
CA THR A 95 19.83 9.23 5.04
C THR A 95 20.27 7.78 5.11
N SER A 96 20.95 7.37 6.18
CA SER A 96 21.38 5.98 6.37
C SER A 96 20.24 4.94 6.35
N ASN A 97 19.01 5.32 6.72
CA ASN A 97 17.87 4.43 6.61
C ASN A 97 17.52 4.16 5.13
N PHE A 98 17.65 5.20 4.30
CA PHE A 98 17.33 5.12 2.88
C PHE A 98 18.43 4.44 2.07
N ASP A 99 19.67 4.41 2.56
CA ASP A 99 20.77 3.67 1.93
C ASP A 99 20.48 2.16 1.84
N HIS A 100 19.60 1.63 2.69
CA HIS A 100 19.12 0.24 2.60
C HIS A 100 18.31 -0.08 1.32
N LEU A 101 17.84 0.94 0.59
CA LEU A 101 17.19 0.78 -0.72
C LEU A 101 18.18 0.60 -1.86
N LEU A 102 19.46 0.83 -1.59
CA LEU A 102 20.53 0.98 -2.57
C LEU A 102 21.57 -0.13 -2.39
N ASP A 103 22.11 -0.57 -3.50
CA ASP A 103 23.29 -1.42 -3.57
C ASP A 103 24.23 -0.93 -4.71
N GLU A 104 25.31 -1.64 -4.97
CA GLU A 104 26.29 -1.29 -6.00
C GLU A 104 25.72 -1.38 -7.44
N GLU A 105 24.59 -2.04 -7.61
CA GLU A 105 23.92 -2.21 -8.90
C GLU A 105 22.67 -1.34 -9.05
N THR A 106 22.42 -0.41 -8.13
CA THR A 106 21.24 0.47 -8.15
C THR A 106 21.64 1.91 -8.35
N ASP A 107 21.19 2.52 -9.44
CA ASP A 107 21.37 3.95 -9.72
C ASP A 107 20.21 4.76 -9.17
N ILE A 108 18.98 4.23 -9.25
CA ILE A 108 17.75 4.86 -8.78
C ILE A 108 16.91 3.84 -8.01
N ALA A 109 16.56 4.15 -6.76
CA ALA A 109 15.61 3.37 -5.98
C ALA A 109 14.22 4.03 -5.99
N VAL A 110 13.17 3.23 -6.22
CA VAL A 110 11.78 3.67 -6.14
C VAL A 110 11.06 2.88 -5.04
N TYR A 111 10.43 3.58 -4.11
CA TYR A 111 9.71 2.94 -3.01
C TYR A 111 8.34 3.60 -2.77
N GLY A 112 7.42 2.90 -2.11
CA GLY A 112 6.06 3.38 -1.80
C GLY A 112 5.83 3.64 -0.31
N HIS A 113 4.84 2.96 0.27
CA HIS A 113 4.51 2.78 1.69
C HIS A 113 4.19 4.05 2.50
N VAL A 114 5.01 5.10 2.42
CA VAL A 114 4.85 6.31 3.26
C VAL A 114 3.87 7.33 2.67
N HIS A 115 3.35 7.09 1.48
CA HIS A 115 2.32 7.89 0.81
C HIS A 115 2.66 9.39 0.65
N LYS A 116 3.94 9.73 0.52
CA LYS A 116 4.42 11.11 0.34
C LYS A 116 5.37 11.20 -0.85
N GLN A 117 5.12 12.13 -1.77
CA GLN A 117 6.04 12.38 -2.88
C GLN A 117 7.38 12.88 -2.34
N LEU A 118 8.46 12.22 -2.71
CA LEU A 118 9.82 12.51 -2.23
C LEU A 118 10.84 12.23 -3.33
N LEU A 119 11.80 13.15 -3.47
CA LEU A 119 13.07 12.93 -4.14
C LEU A 119 14.18 13.24 -3.15
N ARG A 120 15.10 12.31 -2.96
CA ARG A 120 16.29 12.51 -2.14
C ARG A 120 17.49 11.75 -2.69
N TYR A 121 18.65 11.95 -2.10
CA TYR A 121 19.89 11.25 -2.43
C TYR A 121 20.27 10.28 -1.31
N GLY A 122 20.79 9.13 -1.68
CA GLY A 122 21.53 8.24 -0.79
C GLY A 122 22.92 8.83 -0.47
N SER A 123 23.62 8.22 0.48
CA SER A 123 24.93 8.70 0.94
C SER A 123 26.01 8.69 -0.13
N GLN A 124 25.85 7.91 -1.22
CA GLN A 124 26.79 7.84 -2.34
C GLN A 124 26.32 8.62 -3.57
N GLY A 125 25.21 9.34 -3.47
CA GLY A 125 24.69 10.20 -4.54
C GLY A 125 23.65 9.55 -5.46
N GLN A 126 23.31 8.25 -5.29
CA GLN A 126 22.20 7.60 -5.98
C GLN A 126 20.89 8.30 -5.64
N GLN A 127 19.90 8.20 -6.53
CA GLN A 127 18.61 8.84 -6.30
C GLN A 127 17.58 7.89 -5.71
N ILE A 128 16.72 8.44 -4.87
CA ILE A 128 15.65 7.71 -4.19
C ILE A 128 14.35 8.47 -4.40
N ILE A 129 13.34 7.80 -4.96
CA ILE A 129 12.08 8.42 -5.37
C ILE A 129 10.92 7.71 -4.67
N ASN A 130 10.01 8.48 -4.08
CA ASN A 130 8.69 8.00 -3.71
C ASN A 130 7.64 8.71 -4.56
N PRO A 131 6.84 8.01 -5.37
CA PRO A 131 5.85 8.64 -6.24
C PRO A 131 4.62 9.18 -5.50
N GLY A 132 4.50 8.90 -4.20
CA GLY A 132 3.33 9.23 -3.40
C GLY A 132 2.31 8.09 -3.38
N THR A 133 1.04 8.42 -3.41
CA THR A 133 -0.07 7.47 -3.29
C THR A 133 -1.21 7.80 -4.25
N ILE A 134 -1.86 6.78 -4.77
CA ILE A 134 -3.03 6.98 -5.64
C ILE A 134 -4.27 7.36 -4.84
N GLY A 135 -4.47 6.81 -3.65
CA GLY A 135 -5.73 6.96 -2.94
C GLY A 135 -5.68 7.45 -1.49
N MET A 136 -4.50 7.47 -0.84
CA MET A 136 -4.39 7.76 0.60
C MET A 136 -3.24 8.72 0.91
N PRO A 137 -3.28 9.98 0.46
CA PRO A 137 -2.25 10.95 0.78
C PRO A 137 -2.29 11.33 2.27
N TYR A 138 -1.12 11.45 2.89
CA TYR A 138 -0.98 11.98 4.24
C TYR A 138 -0.32 13.35 4.20
N PHE A 139 -0.92 14.31 4.93
CA PHE A 139 -0.43 15.68 5.01
C PHE A 139 -0.24 16.08 6.46
N ASP A 140 0.96 16.56 6.77
CA ASP A 140 1.27 17.05 8.10
C ASP A 140 0.92 18.54 8.27
N TRP A 141 0.50 19.19 7.19
CA TRP A 141 0.21 20.62 7.17
C TRP A 141 -1.13 20.92 6.49
N GLU A 142 -2.04 21.54 7.20
CA GLU A 142 -3.44 21.75 6.80
C GLU A 142 -3.58 22.39 5.41
N SER A 143 -2.82 23.45 5.13
CA SER A 143 -2.90 24.17 3.84
C SER A 143 -2.35 23.39 2.65
N LEU A 144 -1.70 22.23 2.88
CA LEU A 144 -1.17 21.35 1.83
C LEU A 144 -2.07 20.16 1.54
N LYS A 145 -3.17 19.99 2.31
CA LYS A 145 -4.13 18.91 2.10
C LYS A 145 -4.71 18.92 0.69
N ASN A 146 -4.70 17.79 0.05
CA ASN A 146 -5.43 17.58 -1.21
C ASN A 146 -5.66 16.07 -1.43
N HIS A 147 -6.81 15.73 -2.00
CA HIS A 147 -7.22 14.34 -2.24
C HIS A 147 -6.86 13.83 -3.65
N ARG A 148 -5.81 14.37 -4.27
CA ARG A 148 -5.40 14.00 -5.62
C ARG A 148 -4.60 12.69 -5.62
N ALA A 149 -4.86 11.86 -6.62
CA ALA A 149 -4.04 10.70 -6.91
C ALA A 149 -2.63 11.13 -7.34
N GLN A 150 -1.60 10.51 -6.77
CA GLN A 150 -0.21 10.89 -6.96
C GLN A 150 0.55 9.77 -7.70
N TYR A 151 1.40 10.17 -8.64
CA TYR A 151 2.35 9.30 -9.31
C TYR A 151 3.58 10.09 -9.78
N ALA A 152 4.60 9.42 -10.27
CA ALA A 152 5.78 10.03 -10.86
C ALA A 152 5.99 9.54 -12.30
N VAL A 153 6.51 10.42 -13.13
CA VAL A 153 7.05 10.08 -14.45
C VAL A 153 8.54 10.31 -14.39
N ILE A 154 9.33 9.31 -14.78
CA ILE A 154 10.79 9.35 -14.83
C ILE A 154 11.17 9.17 -16.29
N GLU A 155 11.92 10.13 -16.83
CA GLU A 155 12.37 10.13 -18.23
C GLU A 155 13.88 9.85 -18.26
N VAL A 156 14.26 8.81 -19.00
CA VAL A 156 15.65 8.38 -19.21
C VAL A 156 15.93 8.42 -20.69
N GLU A 157 17.03 9.02 -21.08
CA GLU A 157 17.49 9.10 -22.48
C GLU A 157 19.01 8.89 -22.54
N GLU A 158 19.48 7.99 -23.40
CA GLU A 158 20.91 7.71 -23.63
C GLU A 158 21.72 7.42 -22.34
N GLY A 159 21.08 6.73 -21.37
CA GLY A 159 21.69 6.41 -20.09
C GLY A 159 21.69 7.54 -19.07
N GLU A 160 21.03 8.64 -19.34
CA GLU A 160 20.93 9.79 -18.45
C GLU A 160 19.51 9.97 -17.91
N LEU A 161 19.40 10.30 -16.64
CA LEU A 161 18.14 10.71 -16.02
C LEU A 161 17.83 12.15 -16.44
N VAL A 162 16.91 12.31 -17.40
CA VAL A 162 16.58 13.62 -17.99
C VAL A 162 15.60 14.40 -17.11
N ASN A 163 14.58 13.70 -16.57
CA ASN A 163 13.50 14.38 -15.85
C ASN A 163 12.81 13.49 -14.82
N ILE A 164 12.33 14.11 -13.74
CA ILE A 164 11.42 13.50 -12.76
C ILE A 164 10.25 14.44 -12.56
N GLN A 165 9.04 13.99 -12.88
CA GLN A 165 7.83 14.78 -12.73
C GLN A 165 6.89 14.15 -11.71
N PHE A 166 6.69 14.79 -10.58
CA PHE A 166 5.63 14.44 -9.65
C PHE A 166 4.29 14.98 -10.14
N ARG A 167 3.35 14.06 -10.33
CA ARG A 167 2.01 14.36 -10.85
C ARG A 167 0.97 14.19 -9.75
N LYS A 168 -0.08 15.04 -9.83
CA LYS A 168 -1.26 14.98 -8.94
C LYS A 168 -2.51 15.14 -9.79
N VAL A 169 -3.35 14.12 -9.85
CA VAL A 169 -4.56 14.07 -10.67
C VAL A 169 -5.79 14.18 -9.78
N ALA A 170 -6.66 15.15 -10.09
CA ALA A 170 -7.93 15.27 -9.42
C ALA A 170 -8.87 14.14 -9.85
N TYR A 171 -9.61 13.57 -8.90
CA TYR A 171 -10.70 12.65 -9.12
C TYR A 171 -11.80 12.91 -8.10
N ASP A 172 -12.98 12.39 -8.34
CA ASP A 172 -14.11 12.52 -7.43
C ASP A 172 -14.01 11.52 -6.27
N TYR A 173 -13.30 11.92 -5.21
CA TYR A 173 -13.11 11.07 -4.03
C TYR A 173 -14.39 10.92 -3.20
N GLU A 174 -15.34 11.86 -3.28
CA GLU A 174 -16.65 11.71 -2.62
C GLU A 174 -17.51 10.65 -3.33
N ALA A 175 -17.51 10.63 -4.67
CA ALA A 175 -18.19 9.58 -5.42
C ALA A 175 -17.56 8.18 -5.13
N GLU A 176 -16.24 8.11 -4.96
CA GLU A 176 -15.55 6.87 -4.56
C GLU A 176 -15.98 6.43 -3.15
N LEU A 177 -16.10 7.37 -2.22
CA LEU A 177 -16.54 7.11 -0.85
C LEU A 177 -18.00 6.60 -0.80
N GLU A 178 -18.91 7.23 -1.57
CA GLU A 178 -20.29 6.77 -1.67
C GLU A 178 -20.38 5.38 -2.33
N LEU A 179 -19.54 5.10 -3.33
CA LEU A 179 -19.46 3.78 -3.93
C LEU A 179 -18.97 2.71 -2.94
N ALA A 180 -17.94 3.02 -2.14
CA ALA A 180 -17.43 2.12 -1.09
C ALA A 180 -18.54 1.78 -0.08
N LYS A 181 -19.33 2.77 0.31
CA LYS A 181 -20.49 2.61 1.21
C LYS A 181 -21.60 1.76 0.56
N GLU A 182 -21.95 2.06 -0.70
CA GLU A 182 -22.93 1.29 -1.47
C GLU A 182 -22.52 -0.19 -1.63
N LYS A 183 -21.22 -0.44 -1.82
CA LYS A 183 -20.65 -1.78 -1.92
C LYS A 183 -20.50 -2.49 -0.57
N GLY A 184 -20.85 -1.84 0.53
CA GLY A 184 -20.81 -2.42 1.89
C GLY A 184 -19.38 -2.66 2.38
N LEU A 185 -18.45 -1.73 2.11
CA LEU A 185 -17.09 -1.83 2.62
C LEU A 185 -17.11 -1.92 4.15
N PRO A 186 -16.54 -2.96 4.78
CA PRO A 186 -16.44 -3.04 6.23
C PRO A 186 -15.63 -1.88 6.80
N PHE A 187 -15.94 -1.47 8.04
CA PHE A 187 -15.30 -0.34 8.69
C PHE A 187 -15.41 0.96 7.89
N ILE A 188 -16.54 1.17 7.23
CA ILE A 188 -16.76 2.34 6.36
C ILE A 188 -16.56 3.66 7.11
N GLU A 189 -16.89 3.72 8.41
CA GLU A 189 -16.69 4.91 9.24
C GLU A 189 -15.20 5.29 9.33
N MET A 190 -14.32 4.30 9.49
CA MET A 190 -12.86 4.51 9.51
C MET A 190 -12.34 4.94 8.14
N TYR A 191 -12.89 4.34 7.08
CA TYR A 191 -12.53 4.73 5.71
C TYR A 191 -12.96 6.17 5.41
N GLN A 192 -14.13 6.59 5.86
CA GLN A 192 -14.62 7.97 5.75
C GLN A 192 -13.73 8.96 6.51
N GLU A 193 -13.34 8.64 7.75
CA GLU A 193 -12.42 9.45 8.54
C GLU A 193 -11.07 9.59 7.83
N LEU A 194 -10.49 8.48 7.37
CA LEU A 194 -9.25 8.47 6.61
C LEU A 194 -9.32 9.37 5.37
N ARG A 195 -10.44 9.31 4.62
CA ARG A 195 -10.59 10.03 3.35
C ARG A 195 -10.87 11.52 3.53
N ARG A 196 -11.50 11.91 4.62
CA ARG A 196 -11.89 13.31 4.87
C ARG A 196 -10.91 14.06 5.76
N GLU A 197 -10.37 13.37 6.75
CA GLU A 197 -9.52 13.97 7.78
C GLU A 197 -8.02 13.70 7.56
N ASP A 198 -7.67 12.88 6.55
CA ASP A 198 -6.29 12.42 6.29
C ASP A 198 -5.65 11.77 7.53
N ASN A 199 -6.48 11.19 8.39
CA ASN A 199 -6.08 10.52 9.61
C ASN A 199 -6.32 9.00 9.45
N TYR A 200 -5.30 8.19 9.73
CA TYR A 200 -5.46 6.74 9.71
C TYR A 200 -5.89 6.22 11.09
N PRO A 201 -7.17 5.92 11.29
CA PRO A 201 -7.67 5.51 12.61
C PRO A 201 -7.38 4.03 12.95
N GLY A 202 -6.71 3.27 12.08
CA GLY A 202 -6.48 1.83 12.23
C GLY A 202 -5.68 1.40 13.46
N HIS A 203 -4.99 2.33 14.12
CA HIS A 203 -4.31 2.07 15.39
C HIS A 203 -5.16 2.43 16.63
N ASN A 204 -6.35 2.99 16.44
CA ASN A 204 -7.26 3.30 17.54
C ASN A 204 -8.06 2.05 17.94
N LYS A 205 -7.51 1.28 18.88
CA LYS A 205 -8.12 0.02 19.36
C LYS A 205 -9.49 0.22 20.01
N GLU A 206 -9.76 1.37 20.63
CA GLU A 206 -11.07 1.67 21.24
C GLU A 206 -12.12 1.86 20.14
N LEU A 207 -11.81 2.63 19.10
CA LEU A 207 -12.68 2.81 17.94
C LEU A 207 -12.94 1.47 17.25
N LEU A 208 -11.89 0.70 16.96
CA LEU A 208 -11.99 -0.63 16.36
C LEU A 208 -12.92 -1.53 17.16
N THR A 209 -12.71 -1.63 18.47
CA THR A 209 -13.53 -2.45 19.36
C THR A 209 -15.01 -2.03 19.34
N SER A 210 -15.27 -0.71 19.32
CA SER A 210 -16.62 -0.16 19.26
C SER A 210 -17.33 -0.51 17.94
N LEU A 211 -16.62 -0.40 16.80
CA LEU A 211 -17.16 -0.72 15.48
C LEU A 211 -17.37 -2.23 15.30
N ILE A 212 -16.43 -3.05 15.77
CA ILE A 212 -16.55 -4.51 15.77
C ILE A 212 -17.83 -4.94 16.51
N LYS A 213 -18.06 -4.37 17.68
CA LYS A 213 -19.27 -4.65 18.47
C LYS A 213 -20.55 -4.10 17.80
N LYS A 214 -20.49 -2.89 17.24
CA LYS A 214 -21.63 -2.23 16.58
C LYS A 214 -22.14 -3.04 15.39
N HIS A 215 -21.21 -3.60 14.61
CA HIS A 215 -21.51 -4.31 13.37
C HIS A 215 -21.46 -5.84 13.50
N ASP A 216 -21.20 -6.36 14.70
CA ASP A 216 -21.10 -7.81 14.99
C ASP A 216 -20.04 -8.55 14.15
N TYR A 217 -18.94 -7.87 13.84
CA TYR A 217 -17.90 -8.41 12.94
C TYR A 217 -17.21 -9.68 13.45
N VAL A 218 -17.24 -9.96 14.76
CA VAL A 218 -16.73 -11.23 15.29
C VAL A 218 -17.52 -12.41 14.75
N GLU A 219 -18.85 -12.31 14.72
CA GLU A 219 -19.69 -13.38 14.16
C GLU A 219 -19.48 -13.53 12.67
N ASP A 220 -19.38 -12.41 11.92
CA ASP A 220 -19.12 -12.42 10.48
C ASP A 220 -17.85 -13.20 10.11
N VAL A 221 -16.77 -13.06 10.89
CA VAL A 221 -15.48 -13.68 10.55
C VAL A 221 -15.26 -15.06 11.17
N LYS A 222 -16.10 -15.52 12.10
CA LYS A 222 -15.95 -16.86 12.73
C LYS A 222 -15.96 -17.98 11.70
N ASP A 223 -16.99 -18.01 10.86
CA ASP A 223 -17.15 -19.05 9.84
C ASP A 223 -16.03 -18.96 8.79
N PHE A 224 -15.64 -17.74 8.43
CA PHE A 224 -14.54 -17.49 7.51
C PHE A 224 -13.21 -18.02 8.07
N LEU A 225 -12.90 -17.71 9.33
CA LEU A 225 -11.69 -18.20 10.00
C LEU A 225 -11.69 -19.72 10.15
N GLN A 226 -12.84 -20.32 10.45
CA GLN A 226 -12.96 -21.77 10.55
C GLN A 226 -12.75 -22.45 9.19
N LYS A 227 -13.28 -21.86 8.12
CA LYS A 227 -13.07 -22.36 6.75
C LYS A 227 -11.59 -22.33 6.38
N ILE A 228 -10.89 -21.21 6.59
CA ILE A 228 -9.46 -21.08 6.33
C ILE A 228 -8.67 -22.17 7.06
N LYS A 229 -8.92 -22.35 8.37
CA LYS A 229 -8.22 -23.37 9.19
C LYS A 229 -8.47 -24.82 8.77
N ASN A 230 -9.55 -25.08 8.06
CA ASN A 230 -9.85 -26.43 7.54
C ASN A 230 -9.22 -26.67 6.16
N GLU A 231 -8.89 -25.62 5.42
CA GLU A 231 -8.29 -25.68 4.08
C GLU A 231 -6.75 -25.57 4.11
N SER A 232 -6.16 -25.14 5.26
CA SER A 232 -4.72 -25.07 5.52
C SER A 232 -4.19 -26.41 6.10
#